data_05d3ad43a58e4eebf95d45c79edd62b0
#
_entry.id   05d3ad43a58e4eebf95d45c79edd62b0
#
_cell.length_a   1.000
_cell.length_b   1.000
_cell.length_c   1.000
_cell.angle_alpha   90.00
_cell.angle_beta   90.00
_cell.angle_gamma   90.00
#
_symmetry.space_group_name_H-M   'P 1'
#
loop_
_entity.id
_entity.type
_entity.pdbx_description
1 polymer ?
#
loop_
_entity_poly.entity_id
_entity_poly.type
_entity_poly.pdbx_seq_one_letter_code
_entity_poly.pdbx_strand_id
1 'polypeptide(L)'
;MNVDHLRKYINEVRIDHFSEGTKVFSEGEDCNGKMFFVFAGGLQVFKRKASGEDLYVRDIKPGEFFGEMALVFPSPRAATVVASAEDTKVGIITKEIFLSMGKESPGFLSVILHSIINRLTSVEDTISERQQELHILINGMPSLQVVPVTTETVTSNEDKAQDSPKLEEKD
;
A
#
# COMPACT_ATOMS: atom_id res chain seq x y z
N MET A 1 20.74 10.22 -15.63
CA MET A 1 19.65 11.21 -15.46
C MET A 1 20.29 12.59 -15.46
N ASN A 2 19.87 13.49 -16.34
CA ASN A 2 20.44 14.85 -16.38
C ASN A 2 19.82 15.67 -15.24
N VAL A 3 20.63 15.97 -14.21
CA VAL A 3 20.21 16.68 -12.99
C VAL A 3 19.71 18.10 -13.30
N ASP A 4 20.11 18.66 -14.44
CA ASP A 4 19.74 20.02 -14.85
C ASP A 4 18.24 20.13 -15.23
N HIS A 5 17.63 19.07 -15.73
CA HIS A 5 16.19 19.04 -16.00
C HIS A 5 15.35 19.04 -14.71
N LEU A 6 15.83 18.39 -13.64
CA LEU A 6 15.18 18.44 -12.34
C LEU A 6 15.32 19.82 -11.66
N ARG A 7 16.42 20.53 -11.89
CA ARG A 7 16.64 21.87 -11.32
C ARG A 7 15.56 22.88 -11.70
N LYS A 8 15.06 22.84 -12.94
CA LYS A 8 13.97 23.74 -13.37
C LYS A 8 12.73 23.56 -12.49
N TYR A 9 12.37 22.30 -12.18
CA TYR A 9 11.18 21.98 -11.39
C TYR A 9 11.39 22.12 -9.88
N ILE A 10 12.63 22.04 -9.38
CA ILE A 10 12.93 22.28 -7.96
C ILE A 10 12.46 23.68 -7.54
N ASN A 11 12.53 24.68 -8.44
CA ASN A 11 12.06 26.04 -8.17
C ASN A 11 10.52 26.15 -8.16
N GLU A 12 9.79 25.18 -8.74
CA GLU A 12 8.33 25.14 -8.77
C GLU A 12 7.76 24.24 -7.67
N VAL A 13 8.60 23.38 -7.07
CA VAL A 13 8.21 22.46 -6.01
C VAL A 13 8.33 23.18 -4.67
N ARG A 14 7.21 23.30 -3.97
CA ARG A 14 7.20 23.75 -2.58
C ARG A 14 7.92 22.72 -1.71
N ILE A 15 8.88 23.18 -0.91
CA ILE A 15 9.60 22.34 0.06
C ILE A 15 9.05 22.66 1.45
N ASP A 16 8.56 21.64 2.14
CA ASP A 16 8.15 21.71 3.54
C ASP A 16 9.24 21.05 4.41
N HIS A 17 9.42 21.57 5.62
CA HIS A 17 10.36 21.12 6.63
C HIS A 17 9.62 20.44 7.77
N PHE A 18 10.11 19.28 8.20
CA PHE A 18 9.51 18.50 9.26
C PHE A 18 10.54 18.17 10.33
N SER A 19 10.20 18.43 11.59
CA SER A 19 10.95 17.95 12.74
C SER A 19 10.71 16.46 12.97
N GLU A 20 11.63 15.78 13.61
CA GLU A 20 11.48 14.39 13.99
C GLU A 20 10.15 14.13 14.72
N GLY A 21 9.49 13.02 14.41
CA GLY A 21 8.18 12.64 14.96
C GLY A 21 6.98 13.37 14.34
N THR A 22 7.19 14.38 13.49
CA THR A 22 6.09 15.10 12.81
C THR A 22 5.53 14.28 11.66
N LYS A 23 4.19 14.22 11.57
CA LYS A 23 3.51 13.54 10.45
C LYS A 23 3.51 14.40 9.20
N VAL A 24 3.87 13.80 8.07
CA VAL A 24 3.67 14.40 6.74
C VAL A 24 2.21 14.26 6.31
N PHE A 25 1.61 13.10 6.58
CA PHE A 25 0.17 12.82 6.46
C PHE A 25 -0.18 11.54 7.24
N SER A 26 -1.46 11.32 7.49
CA SER A 26 -1.99 10.16 8.21
C SER A 26 -2.75 9.22 7.27
N GLU A 27 -2.76 7.92 7.61
CA GLU A 27 -3.61 6.93 6.94
C GLU A 27 -5.08 7.36 7.02
N GLY A 28 -5.80 7.23 5.91
CA GLY A 28 -7.19 7.65 5.77
C GLY A 28 -7.39 9.14 5.46
N GLU A 29 -6.35 9.97 5.53
CA GLU A 29 -6.41 11.38 5.16
C GLU A 29 -6.64 11.56 3.65
N ASP A 30 -7.30 12.64 3.25
CA ASP A 30 -7.49 12.97 1.85
C ASP A 30 -6.14 13.18 1.14
N CYS A 31 -5.95 12.51 0.01
CA CYS A 31 -4.69 12.55 -0.71
C CYS A 31 -4.46 13.86 -1.49
N ASN A 32 -5.51 14.63 -1.80
CA ASN A 32 -5.46 15.92 -2.52
C ASN A 32 -4.59 15.92 -3.80
N GLY A 33 -4.41 14.77 -4.46
CA GLY A 33 -3.64 14.65 -5.69
C GLY A 33 -2.17 15.05 -5.56
N LYS A 34 -1.55 14.85 -4.39
CA LYS A 34 -0.16 15.21 -4.12
C LYS A 34 0.71 13.98 -3.90
N MET A 35 1.89 13.96 -4.53
CA MET A 35 3.00 13.09 -4.20
C MET A 35 4.16 13.88 -3.63
N PHE A 36 5.18 13.21 -3.14
CA PHE A 36 6.27 13.82 -2.41
C PHE A 36 7.62 13.27 -2.84
N PHE A 37 8.67 14.08 -2.65
CA PHE A 37 10.06 13.71 -2.87
C PHE A 37 10.90 14.09 -1.66
N VAL A 38 11.76 13.19 -1.17
CA VAL A 38 12.64 13.44 -0.02
C VAL A 38 13.95 14.06 -0.50
N PHE A 39 14.22 15.30 -0.10
CA PHE A 39 15.47 15.99 -0.38
C PHE A 39 16.54 15.69 0.67
N ALA A 40 16.17 15.65 1.95
CA ALA A 40 17.08 15.41 3.07
C ALA A 40 16.31 14.81 4.27
N GLY A 41 17.05 14.28 5.23
CA GLY A 41 16.50 13.63 6.42
C GLY A 41 16.05 12.20 6.13
N GLY A 42 14.93 11.79 6.73
CA GLY A 42 14.36 10.46 6.56
C GLY A 42 12.91 10.43 7.02
N LEU A 43 12.16 9.45 6.54
CA LEU A 43 10.78 9.24 6.89
C LEU A 43 10.52 7.77 7.19
N GLN A 44 9.53 7.50 8.03
CA GLN A 44 9.04 6.16 8.34
C GLN A 44 7.59 6.01 7.94
N VAL A 45 7.25 4.85 7.39
CA VAL A 45 5.90 4.49 6.97
C VAL A 45 5.29 3.52 7.96
N PHE A 46 4.07 3.83 8.41
CA PHE A 46 3.29 3.00 9.30
C PHE A 46 1.92 2.70 8.72
N LYS A 47 1.42 1.49 9.00
CA LYS A 47 0.03 1.09 8.74
C LYS A 47 -0.69 0.76 10.04
N ARG A 48 -1.96 1.13 10.13
CA ARG A 48 -2.77 0.77 11.28
C ARG A 48 -3.29 -0.66 11.15
N LYS A 49 -2.99 -1.49 12.15
CA LYS A 49 -3.55 -2.82 12.27
C LYS A 49 -5.02 -2.75 12.68
N ALA A 50 -5.76 -3.86 12.48
CA ALA A 50 -7.11 -4.00 12.99
C ALA A 50 -7.21 -3.86 14.54
N SER A 51 -6.12 -4.16 15.26
CA SER A 51 -5.98 -3.94 16.70
C SER A 51 -5.88 -2.46 17.11
N GLY A 52 -5.70 -1.53 16.15
CA GLY A 52 -5.45 -0.12 16.40
C GLY A 52 -3.98 0.27 16.59
N GLU A 53 -3.08 -0.70 16.65
CA GLU A 53 -1.63 -0.47 16.74
C GLU A 53 -1.03 -0.05 15.40
N ASP A 54 0.01 0.77 15.44
CA ASP A 54 0.77 1.14 14.25
C ASP A 54 1.83 0.05 13.93
N LEU A 55 1.78 -0.48 12.73
CA LEU A 55 2.75 -1.42 12.19
C LEU A 55 3.77 -0.64 11.35
N TYR A 56 5.05 -0.67 11.76
CA TYR A 56 6.14 -0.19 10.91
C TYR A 56 6.20 -1.01 9.61
N VAL A 57 6.31 -0.31 8.49
CA VAL A 57 6.37 -0.91 7.16
C VAL A 57 7.78 -0.79 6.58
N ARG A 58 8.32 0.46 6.47
CA ARG A 58 9.64 0.73 5.90
C ARG A 58 10.09 2.16 6.17
N ASP A 59 11.37 2.41 5.92
CA ASP A 59 11.92 3.76 5.79
C ASP A 59 11.75 4.30 4.37
N ILE A 60 11.73 5.65 4.25
CA ILE A 60 11.87 6.39 3.00
C ILE A 60 13.12 7.27 3.14
N LYS A 61 14.05 7.13 2.19
CA LYS A 61 15.36 7.78 2.21
C LYS A 61 15.40 9.00 1.28
N PRO A 62 16.39 9.89 1.46
CA PRO A 62 16.64 10.97 0.49
C PRO A 62 16.79 10.40 -0.94
N GLY A 63 16.16 11.08 -1.91
CA GLY A 63 16.11 10.64 -3.31
C GLY A 63 14.92 9.78 -3.67
N GLU A 64 14.08 9.38 -2.69
CA GLU A 64 12.89 8.59 -2.96
C GLU A 64 11.63 9.44 -3.14
N PHE A 65 10.73 8.92 -3.97
CA PHE A 65 9.37 9.42 -4.14
C PHE A 65 8.39 8.58 -3.30
N PHE A 66 7.32 9.22 -2.80
CA PHE A 66 6.26 8.54 -2.08
C PHE A 66 4.91 9.24 -2.22
N GLY A 67 3.82 8.53 -1.87
CA GLY A 67 2.46 9.04 -2.00
C GLY A 67 1.99 9.20 -3.45
N GLU A 68 2.66 8.55 -4.39
CA GLU A 68 2.38 8.57 -5.84
C GLU A 68 1.00 7.99 -6.20
N MET A 69 0.45 7.12 -5.35
CA MET A 69 -0.90 6.57 -5.56
C MET A 69 -1.95 7.67 -5.66
N ALA A 70 -1.76 8.77 -4.94
CA ALA A 70 -2.65 9.92 -4.95
C ALA A 70 -2.79 10.61 -6.32
N LEU A 71 -1.84 10.42 -7.23
CA LEU A 71 -1.88 10.99 -8.58
C LEU A 71 -2.76 10.16 -9.52
N VAL A 72 -2.87 8.85 -9.27
CA VAL A 72 -3.53 7.88 -10.14
C VAL A 72 -4.91 7.52 -9.61
N PHE A 73 -5.02 7.30 -8.29
CA PHE A 73 -6.26 6.89 -7.65
C PHE A 73 -6.74 7.97 -6.66
N PRO A 74 -7.97 8.48 -6.79
CA PRO A 74 -8.57 9.40 -5.83
C PRO A 74 -9.04 8.64 -4.58
N SER A 75 -8.09 8.06 -3.85
CA SER A 75 -8.34 7.30 -2.63
C SER A 75 -7.62 7.95 -1.43
N PRO A 76 -8.12 7.79 -0.21
CA PRO A 76 -7.43 8.25 0.98
C PRO A 76 -6.00 7.70 1.08
N ARG A 77 -5.14 8.35 1.87
CA ARG A 77 -3.77 7.91 2.12
C ARG A 77 -3.76 6.48 2.65
N ALA A 78 -2.96 5.62 2.02
CA ALA A 78 -2.90 4.19 2.33
C ALA A 78 -2.06 3.86 3.58
N ALA A 79 -1.34 4.84 4.14
CA ALA A 79 -0.46 4.69 5.29
C ALA A 79 -0.19 6.04 5.95
N THR A 80 0.34 6.04 7.17
CA THR A 80 0.86 7.21 7.86
C THR A 80 2.35 7.35 7.57
N VAL A 81 2.82 8.58 7.30
CA VAL A 81 4.25 8.89 7.08
C VAL A 81 4.69 9.92 8.11
N VAL A 82 5.80 9.61 8.81
CA VAL A 82 6.35 10.40 9.92
C VAL A 82 7.80 10.72 9.64
N ALA A 83 8.26 11.93 9.96
CA ALA A 83 9.68 12.27 9.88
C ALA A 83 10.47 11.50 10.95
N SER A 84 11.58 10.88 10.53
CA SER A 84 12.46 10.08 11.38
C SER A 84 13.80 10.76 11.70
N ALA A 85 13.95 12.01 11.25
CA ALA A 85 15.13 12.83 11.51
C ALA A 85 14.73 14.31 11.58
N GLU A 86 15.51 15.08 12.31
CA GLU A 86 15.40 16.54 12.33
C GLU A 86 15.69 17.14 10.95
N ASP A 87 15.07 18.30 10.66
CA ASP A 87 15.20 19.02 9.38
C ASP A 87 14.97 18.16 8.14
N THR A 88 13.98 17.25 8.22
CA THR A 88 13.56 16.46 7.07
C THR A 88 12.89 17.36 6.04
N LYS A 89 13.43 17.39 4.81
CA LYS A 89 12.99 18.26 3.71
C LYS A 89 12.24 17.46 2.66
N VAL A 90 10.98 17.83 2.44
CA VAL A 90 10.08 17.12 1.54
C VAL A 90 9.51 18.08 0.51
N GLY A 91 9.73 17.77 -0.76
CA GLY A 91 9.12 18.49 -1.88
C GLY A 91 7.73 17.98 -2.18
N ILE A 92 6.78 18.89 -2.39
CA ILE A 92 5.39 18.60 -2.72
C ILE A 92 5.20 18.71 -4.23
N ILE A 93 4.82 17.61 -4.87
CA ILE A 93 4.57 17.53 -6.31
C ILE A 93 3.07 17.34 -6.52
N THR A 94 2.42 18.36 -7.10
CA THR A 94 1.01 18.26 -7.48
C THR A 94 0.85 17.46 -8.77
N LYS A 95 -0.38 17.07 -9.09
CA LYS A 95 -0.70 16.36 -10.34
C LYS A 95 -0.31 17.18 -11.58
N GLU A 96 -0.47 18.51 -11.54
CA GLU A 96 -0.13 19.41 -12.64
C GLU A 96 1.39 19.43 -12.86
N ILE A 97 2.18 19.59 -11.79
CA ILE A 97 3.65 19.55 -11.84
C ILE A 97 4.12 18.20 -12.36
N PHE A 98 3.57 17.10 -11.85
CA PHE A 98 3.90 15.73 -12.29
C PHE A 98 3.66 15.53 -13.79
N LEU A 99 2.52 15.97 -14.30
CA LEU A 99 2.17 15.86 -15.72
C LEU A 99 3.06 16.74 -16.59
N SER A 100 3.40 17.95 -16.14
CA SER A 100 4.34 18.85 -16.85
C SER A 100 5.73 18.21 -16.91
N MET A 101 6.25 17.70 -15.80
CA MET A 101 7.54 17.01 -15.75
C MET A 101 7.56 15.78 -16.67
N GLY A 102 6.48 15.01 -16.70
CA GLY A 102 6.38 13.82 -17.55
C GLY A 102 6.36 14.15 -19.03
N LYS A 103 5.74 15.26 -19.44
CA LYS A 103 5.73 15.75 -20.84
C LYS A 103 7.09 16.26 -21.29
N GLU A 104 7.75 17.05 -20.46
CA GLU A 104 9.04 17.68 -20.81
C GLU A 104 10.22 16.72 -20.65
N SER A 105 10.14 15.76 -19.74
CA SER A 105 11.20 14.80 -19.46
C SER A 105 10.65 13.38 -19.29
N PRO A 106 10.48 12.61 -20.37
CA PRO A 106 10.04 11.21 -20.29
C PRO A 106 10.91 10.35 -19.37
N GLY A 107 12.21 10.68 -19.22
CA GLY A 107 13.12 10.04 -18.29
C GLY A 107 12.69 10.15 -16.82
N PHE A 108 11.96 11.21 -16.45
CA PHE A 108 11.38 11.35 -15.12
C PHE A 108 10.37 10.23 -14.83
N LEU A 109 9.49 9.93 -15.79
CA LEU A 109 8.52 8.83 -15.65
C LEU A 109 9.22 7.47 -15.48
N SER A 110 10.33 7.26 -16.19
CA SER A 110 11.15 6.05 -16.05
C SER A 110 11.73 5.92 -14.63
N VAL A 111 12.16 7.02 -14.02
CA VAL A 111 12.65 7.02 -12.62
C VAL A 111 11.54 6.64 -11.64
N ILE A 112 10.35 7.22 -11.79
CA ILE A 112 9.19 6.88 -10.94
C ILE A 112 8.83 5.39 -11.11
N LEU A 113 8.73 4.93 -12.36
CA LEU A 113 8.41 3.53 -12.66
C LEU A 113 9.46 2.59 -12.05
N HIS A 114 10.73 2.89 -12.22
CA HIS A 114 11.83 2.10 -11.64
C HIS A 114 11.75 2.05 -10.09
N SER A 115 11.45 3.18 -9.45
CA SER A 115 11.23 3.23 -8.00
C SER A 115 10.06 2.35 -7.54
N ILE A 116 8.97 2.32 -8.30
CA ILE A 116 7.79 1.49 -8.00
C ILE A 116 8.13 0.00 -8.18
N ILE A 117 8.81 -0.35 -9.28
CA ILE A 117 9.22 -1.74 -9.57
C ILE A 117 10.16 -2.23 -8.46
N ASN A 118 11.18 -1.47 -8.08
CA ASN A 118 12.10 -1.88 -7.01
C ASN A 118 11.38 -2.13 -5.69
N ARG A 119 10.39 -1.31 -5.34
CA ARG A 119 9.58 -1.52 -4.14
C ARG A 119 8.74 -2.80 -4.23
N LEU A 120 8.16 -3.08 -5.40
CA LEU A 120 7.37 -4.29 -5.62
C LEU A 120 8.24 -5.53 -5.49
N THR A 121 9.39 -5.57 -6.15
CA THR A 121 10.36 -6.68 -6.06
C THR A 121 10.82 -6.91 -4.62
N SER A 122 11.13 -5.84 -3.88
CA SER A 122 11.52 -5.96 -2.47
C SER A 122 10.41 -6.54 -1.58
N VAL A 123 9.15 -6.26 -1.87
CA VAL A 123 8.00 -6.86 -1.15
C VAL A 123 7.86 -8.34 -1.51
N GLU A 124 8.01 -8.70 -2.79
CA GLU A 124 7.98 -10.10 -3.26
C GLU A 124 9.09 -10.93 -2.60
N ASP A 125 10.30 -10.41 -2.51
CA ASP A 125 11.43 -11.07 -1.83
C ASP A 125 11.11 -11.30 -0.34
N THR A 126 10.61 -10.28 0.35
CA THR A 126 10.22 -10.39 1.76
C THR A 126 9.12 -11.43 1.98
N ILE A 127 8.11 -11.49 1.11
CA ILE A 127 7.05 -12.49 1.19
C ILE A 127 7.63 -13.90 0.99
N SER A 128 8.51 -14.07 0.01
CA SER A 128 9.16 -15.36 -0.28
C SER A 128 10.00 -15.85 0.88
N GLU A 129 10.79 -14.97 1.49
CA GLU A 129 11.58 -15.29 2.69
C GLU A 129 10.68 -15.72 3.86
N ARG A 130 9.61 -14.98 4.13
CA ARG A 130 8.64 -15.30 5.19
C ARG A 130 7.92 -16.62 4.96
N GLN A 131 7.58 -16.92 3.71
CA GLN A 131 6.97 -18.21 3.36
C GLN A 131 7.93 -19.37 3.61
N GLN A 132 9.23 -19.22 3.29
CA GLN A 132 10.25 -20.22 3.56
C GLN A 132 10.44 -20.41 5.08
N GLU A 133 10.53 -19.34 5.86
CA GLU A 133 10.63 -19.43 7.32
C GLU A 133 9.43 -20.17 7.93
N LEU A 134 8.21 -19.85 7.50
CA LEU A 134 6.99 -20.52 7.94
C LEU A 134 6.99 -22.00 7.57
N HIS A 135 7.43 -22.34 6.35
CA HIS A 135 7.52 -23.73 5.90
C HIS A 135 8.51 -24.55 6.74
N ILE A 136 9.65 -23.96 7.11
CA ILE A 136 10.65 -24.60 7.99
C ILE A 136 10.07 -24.82 9.39
N LEU A 137 9.37 -23.82 9.93
CA LEU A 137 8.75 -23.91 11.28
C LEU A 137 7.66 -25.00 11.33
N ILE A 138 6.80 -25.07 10.31
CA ILE A 138 5.72 -26.06 10.23
C ILE A 138 6.30 -27.48 10.08
N ASN A 139 7.29 -27.68 9.22
CA ASN A 139 7.90 -28.99 9.00
C ASN A 139 8.86 -29.41 10.14
N GLY A 140 9.36 -28.47 10.92
CA GLY A 140 10.18 -28.72 12.10
C GLY A 140 9.41 -29.05 13.38
N MET A 141 8.08 -28.88 13.39
CA MET A 141 7.22 -29.25 14.52
C MET A 141 6.77 -30.73 14.43
N PRO A 142 7.18 -31.61 15.37
CA PRO A 142 6.89 -33.05 15.27
C PRO A 142 5.44 -33.47 15.52
N SER A 143 4.45 -32.59 15.52
CA SER A 143 3.06 -32.98 15.89
C SER A 143 1.96 -32.02 15.48
N LEU A 144 2.01 -31.39 14.31
CA LEU A 144 0.81 -30.79 13.74
C LEU A 144 0.38 -31.60 12.51
N GLN A 145 -0.36 -32.70 12.77
CA GLN A 145 -1.18 -33.30 11.75
C GLN A 145 -2.23 -32.27 11.34
N VAL A 146 -2.06 -31.70 10.17
CA VAL A 146 -3.13 -30.91 9.53
C VAL A 146 -4.25 -31.90 9.25
N VAL A 147 -5.28 -31.90 10.08
CA VAL A 147 -6.52 -32.62 9.78
C VAL A 147 -7.09 -31.97 8.52
N PRO A 148 -7.19 -32.70 7.39
CA PRO A 148 -7.83 -32.14 6.21
C PRO A 148 -9.27 -31.78 6.59
N VAL A 149 -9.65 -30.54 6.40
CA VAL A 149 -11.04 -30.11 6.48
C VAL A 149 -11.73 -30.77 5.30
N THR A 150 -12.37 -31.92 5.57
CA THR A 150 -13.30 -32.53 4.63
C THR A 150 -14.48 -31.57 4.51
N THR A 151 -14.58 -30.88 3.40
CA THR A 151 -15.80 -30.23 2.96
C THR A 151 -16.82 -31.34 2.75
N GLU A 152 -17.66 -31.59 3.76
CA GLU A 152 -18.86 -32.35 3.56
C GLU A 152 -19.74 -31.58 2.57
N THR A 153 -19.85 -32.12 1.38
CA THR A 153 -20.80 -31.72 0.36
C THR A 153 -22.19 -31.89 0.98
N VAL A 154 -22.84 -30.78 1.27
CA VAL A 154 -24.29 -30.79 1.58
C VAL A 154 -24.99 -31.21 0.29
N THR A 155 -25.26 -32.48 0.16
CA THR A 155 -26.19 -32.99 -0.85
C THR A 155 -27.59 -32.51 -0.48
N SER A 156 -28.09 -31.60 -1.28
CA SER A 156 -29.48 -31.18 -1.30
C SER A 156 -30.39 -32.42 -1.55
N ASN A 157 -31.16 -32.79 -0.57
CA ASN A 157 -32.30 -33.68 -0.76
C ASN A 157 -33.43 -32.88 -1.43
N GLU A 158 -33.46 -32.90 -2.76
CA GLU A 158 -34.69 -32.78 -3.52
C GLU A 158 -35.22 -34.19 -3.72
N ASP A 159 -36.38 -34.46 -3.14
CA ASP A 159 -37.45 -35.28 -3.64
C ASP A 159 -38.30 -35.78 -2.48
N LYS A 160 -39.49 -35.18 -2.32
CA LYS A 160 -40.79 -35.83 -2.13
C LYS A 160 -41.84 -34.79 -1.77
N ALA A 161 -42.38 -34.19 -2.81
CA ALA A 161 -43.69 -33.58 -2.77
C ALA A 161 -44.66 -34.55 -3.40
N GLN A 162 -45.49 -35.16 -2.61
CA GLN A 162 -46.78 -35.71 -3.00
C GLN A 162 -47.51 -36.14 -1.71
N ASP A 163 -48.39 -35.31 -1.24
CA ASP A 163 -49.76 -35.71 -0.92
C ASP A 163 -50.55 -34.49 -0.41
N SER A 164 -51.53 -34.08 -1.21
CA SER A 164 -52.54 -33.08 -0.82
C SER A 164 -53.80 -33.77 -0.40
N PRO A 165 -54.35 -33.54 0.79
CA PRO A 165 -55.75 -33.94 1.09
C PRO A 165 -56.73 -32.88 0.59
N LYS A 166 -57.71 -33.36 -0.16
CA LYS A 166 -58.90 -32.64 -0.61
C LYS A 166 -59.72 -32.14 0.64
N LEU A 167 -60.03 -30.86 0.59
CA LEU A 167 -61.06 -30.28 1.43
C LEU A 167 -62.41 -30.51 0.74
N GLU A 168 -63.31 -31.29 1.39
CA GLU A 168 -64.68 -31.35 1.05
C GLU A 168 -65.44 -30.11 1.55
N GLU A 169 -66.20 -29.52 0.60
CA GLU A 169 -67.26 -28.57 0.90
C GLU A 169 -68.38 -29.30 1.65
N LYS A 170 -68.88 -28.69 2.69
CA LYS A 170 -70.29 -28.90 3.19
C LYS A 170 -70.82 -27.60 3.79
N ASP A 171 -71.90 -27.14 3.18
CA ASP A 171 -73.04 -26.34 3.63
C ASP A 171 -72.79 -25.07 4.46
#